data_58a2336701462cf2d62f3e4b4fb4d4e5
#
_entry.id   58a2336701462cf2d62f3e4b4fb4d4e5
#
_cell.length_a   1.000
_cell.length_b   1.000
_cell.length_c   1.000
_cell.angle_alpha   90.00
_cell.angle_beta   90.00
_cell.angle_gamma   90.00
#
_symmetry.space_group_name_H-M   'P 1'
#
loop_
_entity.id
_entity.type
_entity.pdbx_description
1 polymer ?
#
loop_
_entity_poly.entity_id
_entity_poly.type
_entity_poly.pdbx_seq_one_letter_code
_entity_poly.pdbx_strand_id
1 'polypeptide(L)'
;MPADAPPQDPLLTPFAIGNRVIKNRIFSSGHALSHAANGRATQTTLDYQKEKALGGIGLSFVGGSGTVSPDTAPVFDQLVIDDDIVPFFQELAAFYHRHDALLMTQITHLGRRTHANAGEWVPIVAPSAIRETLHRGFPREMDEEDIFRIAKDFGSAATRCKAGGLDGLEVIASGHLIDQFWSPTTNRRQDKYGGCLENRMRFGRMVFDAIRSAVGDDFLIGIRMTMSEHDHEQSGLSLQDNIAIAKKLRDDGVIDFLNLVSGRIDTLPRLTNYMPGMAAPLAPFLQQVAFFRQEIDLPIFHATRINDLATARHAISENIVDMVGMTRGHIADPYIVAKLMRGDEARIRSCVGSTYCSNFRYCIQNPATAREAHLPHIIKKNLDQTKKVVVIGAGPAGLEAARVCALRGHQVTLFEAADRAGGQVLLAGKVKWRNDLNTIIDWLEKEIQILAVDIRFNYFAEKADILAENPDVVIIATGGSPNTEWLDGNARVVNSWDVLSGMVQLTGHVFIHDQTGRNTALTVADYLSEKGVSVTLEHPRRPNWRRSDAT
;
A
#
# COMPACT_ATOMS: atom_id res chain seq x y z
N MET A 1 38.57 22.27 -17.51
CA MET A 1 37.60 21.16 -17.50
C MET A 1 36.28 21.74 -17.02
N PRO A 2 35.13 21.57 -17.70
CA PRO A 2 33.86 21.99 -17.13
C PRO A 2 33.64 21.18 -15.85
N ALA A 3 33.21 21.86 -14.77
CA ALA A 3 32.83 21.21 -13.53
C ALA A 3 31.82 20.13 -13.86
N ASP A 4 32.07 18.90 -13.39
CA ASP A 4 31.21 17.76 -13.61
C ASP A 4 29.76 18.12 -13.23
N ALA A 5 28.85 17.93 -14.16
CA ALA A 5 27.42 18.04 -13.87
C ALA A 5 27.12 17.13 -12.66
N PRO A 6 26.30 17.55 -11.69
CA PRO A 6 25.99 16.72 -10.54
C PRO A 6 25.50 15.35 -11.03
N PRO A 7 25.93 14.25 -10.40
CA PRO A 7 25.55 12.91 -10.85
C PRO A 7 24.02 12.83 -10.94
N GLN A 8 23.53 12.34 -12.07
CA GLN A 8 22.10 12.17 -12.29
C GLN A 8 21.50 11.26 -11.20
N ASP A 9 20.39 11.67 -10.58
CA ASP A 9 19.70 10.86 -9.59
C ASP A 9 19.39 9.45 -10.16
N PRO A 10 19.87 8.37 -9.54
CA PRO A 10 19.70 7.01 -10.06
C PRO A 10 18.23 6.63 -10.25
N LEU A 11 17.33 7.22 -9.48
CA LEU A 11 15.88 6.99 -9.61
C LEU A 11 15.30 7.60 -10.89
N LEU A 12 15.93 8.61 -11.46
CA LEU A 12 15.48 9.30 -12.68
C LEU A 12 16.14 8.73 -13.96
N THR A 13 16.99 7.72 -13.84
CA THR A 13 17.58 7.06 -15.01
C THR A 13 16.56 6.16 -15.70
N PRO A 14 16.53 6.10 -17.05
CA PRO A 14 15.64 5.19 -17.76
C PRO A 14 16.06 3.72 -17.55
N PHE A 15 15.11 2.82 -17.76
CA PHE A 15 15.32 1.37 -17.70
C PHE A 15 14.73 0.68 -18.93
N ALA A 16 15.57 -0.08 -19.64
CA ALA A 16 15.13 -0.88 -20.78
C ALA A 16 14.71 -2.30 -20.33
N ILE A 17 13.57 -2.76 -20.80
CA ILE A 17 13.04 -4.10 -20.53
C ILE A 17 12.31 -4.61 -21.78
N GLY A 18 12.73 -5.77 -22.31
CA GLY A 18 12.26 -6.23 -23.61
C GLY A 18 12.46 -5.16 -24.68
N ASN A 19 11.40 -4.83 -25.41
CA ASN A 19 11.38 -3.75 -26.42
C ASN A 19 10.87 -2.39 -25.88
N ARG A 20 10.75 -2.22 -24.56
CA ARG A 20 10.22 -1.02 -23.90
C ARG A 20 11.31 -0.29 -23.13
N VAL A 21 11.10 1.01 -22.96
CA VAL A 21 11.92 1.86 -22.10
C VAL A 21 11.01 2.53 -21.06
N ILE A 22 11.29 2.31 -19.79
CA ILE A 22 10.64 2.96 -18.66
C ILE A 22 11.44 4.22 -18.32
N LYS A 23 10.83 5.39 -18.31
CA LYS A 23 11.52 6.70 -18.21
C LYS A 23 12.24 6.97 -16.89
N ASN A 24 11.92 6.23 -15.81
CA ASN A 24 12.58 6.31 -14.50
C ASN A 24 12.44 4.99 -13.75
N ARG A 25 13.15 4.84 -12.63
CA ARG A 25 13.25 3.59 -11.84
C ARG A 25 12.14 3.42 -10.80
N ILE A 26 11.10 4.26 -10.82
CA ILE A 26 10.03 4.25 -9.81
C ILE A 26 8.74 3.68 -10.41
N PHE A 27 8.13 2.72 -9.69
CA PHE A 27 6.84 2.17 -10.10
C PHE A 27 5.83 2.12 -8.94
N SER A 28 4.54 1.99 -9.28
CA SER A 28 3.45 1.67 -8.37
C SER A 28 2.97 0.25 -8.63
N SER A 29 3.22 -0.69 -7.72
CA SER A 29 2.79 -2.08 -7.89
C SER A 29 1.26 -2.20 -7.82
N GLY A 30 0.73 -3.29 -8.35
CA GLY A 30 -0.69 -3.63 -8.19
C GLY A 30 -1.09 -3.72 -6.72
N HIS A 31 -2.25 -3.16 -6.39
CA HIS A 31 -2.77 -3.11 -5.03
C HIS A 31 -4.31 -3.04 -5.03
N ALA A 32 -4.90 -3.49 -3.93
CA ALA A 32 -6.35 -3.65 -3.78
C ALA A 32 -7.16 -2.34 -3.64
N LEU A 33 -6.51 -1.17 -3.70
CA LEU A 33 -7.17 0.13 -3.85
C LEU A 33 -7.63 0.32 -5.30
N SER A 34 -8.38 -0.65 -5.83
CA SER A 34 -8.90 -0.55 -7.18
C SER A 34 -10.13 0.36 -7.26
N HIS A 35 -10.80 0.59 -6.12
CA HIS A 35 -12.11 1.28 -6.09
C HIS A 35 -13.11 0.70 -7.09
N ALA A 36 -12.98 -0.60 -7.37
CA ALA A 36 -13.91 -1.32 -8.20
C ALA A 36 -15.24 -1.55 -7.48
N ALA A 37 -16.31 -1.61 -8.23
CA ALA A 37 -17.63 -2.01 -7.76
C ALA A 37 -18.04 -3.29 -8.49
N ASN A 38 -18.29 -4.37 -7.74
CA ASN A 38 -18.69 -5.66 -8.32
C ASN A 38 -17.74 -6.15 -9.43
N GLY A 39 -16.44 -5.99 -9.23
CA GLY A 39 -15.43 -6.37 -10.22
C GLY A 39 -15.24 -5.41 -11.40
N ARG A 40 -16.00 -4.31 -11.45
CA ARG A 40 -15.92 -3.29 -12.51
C ARG A 40 -15.15 -2.06 -12.06
N ALA A 41 -14.33 -1.52 -12.94
CA ALA A 41 -13.67 -0.24 -12.70
C ALA A 41 -14.69 0.90 -12.62
N THR A 42 -14.46 1.85 -11.73
CA THR A 42 -15.29 3.04 -11.55
C THR A 42 -14.56 4.30 -12.01
N GLN A 43 -15.28 5.43 -12.08
CA GLN A 43 -14.64 6.74 -12.33
C GLN A 43 -13.57 7.04 -11.27
N THR A 44 -13.80 6.68 -10.00
CA THR A 44 -12.80 6.82 -8.93
C THR A 44 -11.53 6.01 -9.23
N THR A 45 -11.66 4.80 -9.78
CA THR A 45 -10.51 4.00 -10.23
C THR A 45 -9.69 4.75 -11.27
N LEU A 46 -10.37 5.32 -12.24
CA LEU A 46 -9.75 6.06 -13.36
C LEU A 46 -9.02 7.31 -12.85
N ASP A 47 -9.71 8.15 -12.07
CA ASP A 47 -9.16 9.40 -11.55
C ASP A 47 -7.94 9.14 -10.66
N TYR A 48 -8.04 8.19 -9.73
CA TYR A 48 -6.93 7.77 -8.86
C TYR A 48 -5.70 7.30 -9.65
N GLN A 49 -5.89 6.54 -10.72
CA GLN A 49 -4.77 6.06 -11.53
C GLN A 49 -4.17 7.17 -12.39
N LYS A 50 -4.97 8.07 -12.96
CA LYS A 50 -4.50 9.19 -13.79
C LYS A 50 -3.54 10.11 -13.03
N GLU A 51 -3.75 10.34 -11.73
CA GLU A 51 -2.89 11.20 -10.91
C GLU A 51 -1.43 10.72 -10.85
N LYS A 52 -1.19 9.42 -10.88
CA LYS A 52 0.19 8.87 -10.88
C LYS A 52 0.92 9.18 -12.19
N ALA A 53 0.23 9.09 -13.33
CA ALA A 53 0.81 9.45 -14.63
C ALA A 53 1.13 10.95 -14.69
N LEU A 54 0.20 11.82 -14.23
CA LEU A 54 0.42 13.27 -14.06
C LEU A 54 1.60 13.56 -13.11
N GLY A 55 1.78 12.74 -12.10
CA GLY A 55 2.90 12.80 -11.16
C GLY A 55 4.24 12.35 -11.70
N GLY A 56 4.31 11.89 -12.97
CA GLY A 56 5.57 11.56 -13.65
C GLY A 56 6.08 10.14 -13.47
N ILE A 57 5.29 9.23 -12.93
CA ILE A 57 5.69 7.82 -12.73
C ILE A 57 6.13 7.17 -14.04
N GLY A 58 7.12 6.26 -13.97
CA GLY A 58 7.59 5.51 -15.14
C GLY A 58 6.72 4.29 -15.48
N LEU A 59 6.24 3.59 -14.46
CA LEU A 59 5.41 2.38 -14.61
C LEU A 59 4.36 2.31 -13.50
N SER A 60 3.14 1.98 -13.83
CA SER A 60 2.09 1.67 -12.86
C SER A 60 1.37 0.36 -13.19
N PHE A 61 0.95 -0.33 -12.15
CA PHE A 61 0.04 -1.48 -12.27
C PHE A 61 -1.35 -1.04 -11.83
N VAL A 62 -2.32 -1.16 -12.71
CA VAL A 62 -3.72 -0.86 -12.40
C VAL A 62 -4.37 -2.07 -11.72
N GLY A 63 -5.08 -1.80 -10.63
CA GLY A 63 -5.69 -2.84 -9.82
C GLY A 63 -4.67 -3.70 -9.07
N GLY A 64 -5.16 -4.72 -8.41
CA GLY A 64 -4.36 -5.75 -7.75
C GLY A 64 -5.14 -7.06 -7.75
N SER A 65 -4.48 -8.16 -8.08
CA SER A 65 -5.10 -9.50 -8.09
C SER A 65 -6.34 -9.60 -8.99
N GLY A 66 -6.32 -9.01 -10.19
CA GLY A 66 -7.43 -9.10 -11.15
C GLY A 66 -7.80 -10.56 -11.45
N THR A 67 -9.07 -10.91 -11.33
CA THR A 67 -9.55 -12.30 -11.43
C THR A 67 -9.75 -12.71 -12.89
N VAL A 68 -9.27 -13.90 -13.26
CA VAL A 68 -9.24 -14.38 -14.66
C VAL A 68 -10.34 -15.38 -14.99
N SER A 69 -11.01 -15.93 -13.98
CA SER A 69 -11.96 -17.05 -14.14
C SER A 69 -13.19 -16.82 -13.26
N PRO A 70 -14.40 -17.26 -13.66
CA PRO A 70 -15.63 -17.04 -12.89
C PRO A 70 -15.68 -17.79 -11.56
N ASP A 71 -14.87 -18.83 -11.37
CA ASP A 71 -14.75 -19.57 -10.11
C ASP A 71 -13.77 -18.95 -9.10
N THR A 72 -13.33 -17.73 -9.35
CA THR A 72 -12.54 -16.92 -8.42
C THR A 72 -13.19 -15.55 -8.25
N ALA A 73 -14.10 -15.43 -7.27
CA ALA A 73 -14.82 -14.20 -7.02
C ALA A 73 -13.92 -13.09 -6.46
N PRO A 74 -14.20 -11.82 -6.76
CA PRO A 74 -13.47 -10.69 -6.21
C PRO A 74 -13.78 -10.52 -4.71
N VAL A 75 -12.83 -10.93 -3.85
CA VAL A 75 -12.97 -10.84 -2.38
C VAL A 75 -12.40 -9.55 -1.77
N PHE A 76 -11.67 -8.75 -2.58
CA PHE A 76 -11.03 -7.49 -2.18
C PHE A 76 -11.42 -6.33 -3.11
N ASP A 77 -12.57 -6.39 -3.75
CA ASP A 77 -12.98 -5.50 -4.86
C ASP A 77 -11.95 -5.44 -5.99
N GLN A 78 -11.41 -6.61 -6.35
CA GLN A 78 -10.53 -6.72 -7.51
C GLN A 78 -11.33 -6.49 -8.80
N LEU A 79 -10.60 -6.13 -9.85
CA LEU A 79 -11.14 -6.11 -11.21
C LEU A 79 -11.36 -7.54 -11.70
N VAL A 80 -12.44 -7.75 -12.43
CA VAL A 80 -12.65 -8.97 -13.23
C VAL A 80 -12.10 -8.71 -14.63
N ILE A 81 -11.24 -9.60 -15.11
CA ILE A 81 -10.56 -9.45 -16.40
C ILE A 81 -11.35 -10.20 -17.50
N ASP A 82 -12.53 -9.69 -17.77
CA ASP A 82 -13.40 -10.14 -18.86
C ASP A 82 -13.44 -9.12 -20.01
N ASP A 83 -14.34 -9.30 -20.98
CA ASP A 83 -14.37 -8.45 -22.16
C ASP A 83 -14.79 -7.00 -21.84
N ASP A 84 -15.56 -6.80 -20.77
CA ASP A 84 -16.03 -5.47 -20.35
C ASP A 84 -14.91 -4.58 -19.77
N ILE A 85 -13.75 -5.14 -19.40
CA ILE A 85 -12.61 -4.35 -18.89
C ILE A 85 -11.84 -3.65 -20.00
N VAL A 86 -11.93 -4.12 -21.25
CA VAL A 86 -11.09 -3.67 -22.37
C VAL A 86 -11.23 -2.16 -22.63
N PRO A 87 -12.43 -1.56 -22.70
CA PRO A 87 -12.57 -0.10 -22.92
C PRO A 87 -11.91 0.72 -21.80
N PHE A 88 -12.01 0.28 -20.54
CA PHE A 88 -11.36 0.95 -19.40
C PHE A 88 -9.83 0.91 -19.54
N PHE A 89 -9.27 -0.25 -19.90
CA PHE A 89 -7.83 -0.37 -20.14
C PHE A 89 -7.38 0.51 -21.31
N GLN A 90 -8.14 0.57 -22.40
CA GLN A 90 -7.82 1.42 -23.56
C GLN A 90 -7.76 2.91 -23.18
N GLU A 91 -8.75 3.40 -22.44
CA GLU A 91 -8.75 4.78 -21.96
C GLU A 91 -7.55 5.09 -21.09
N LEU A 92 -7.29 4.22 -20.09
CA LEU A 92 -6.23 4.44 -19.13
C LEU A 92 -4.84 4.27 -19.75
N ALA A 93 -4.62 3.26 -20.59
CA ALA A 93 -3.35 3.05 -21.30
C ALA A 93 -3.04 4.22 -22.23
N ALA A 94 -4.01 4.68 -23.00
CA ALA A 94 -3.83 5.88 -23.85
C ALA A 94 -3.50 7.13 -23.02
N PHE A 95 -4.05 7.25 -21.80
CA PHE A 95 -3.69 8.34 -20.90
C PHE A 95 -2.24 8.23 -20.41
N TYR A 96 -1.81 7.04 -19.97
CA TYR A 96 -0.43 6.80 -19.51
C TYR A 96 0.59 7.05 -20.61
N HIS A 97 0.34 6.54 -21.82
CA HIS A 97 1.23 6.70 -22.98
C HIS A 97 1.41 8.17 -23.37
N ARG A 98 0.36 9.01 -23.27
CA ARG A 98 0.49 10.49 -23.46
C ARG A 98 1.39 11.15 -22.42
N HIS A 99 1.67 10.49 -21.32
CA HIS A 99 2.58 10.95 -20.26
C HIS A 99 3.91 10.17 -20.23
N ASP A 100 4.27 9.46 -21.31
CA ASP A 100 5.48 8.65 -21.43
C ASP A 100 5.64 7.64 -20.28
N ALA A 101 4.55 7.07 -19.81
CA ALA A 101 4.52 6.08 -18.74
C ALA A 101 3.93 4.77 -19.24
N LEU A 102 4.49 3.65 -18.78
CA LEU A 102 3.95 2.32 -19.07
C LEU A 102 2.83 1.96 -18.08
N LEU A 103 1.86 1.19 -18.57
CA LEU A 103 0.75 0.68 -17.79
C LEU A 103 0.66 -0.84 -17.92
N MET A 104 0.64 -1.53 -16.79
CA MET A 104 0.40 -2.96 -16.68
C MET A 104 -0.76 -3.24 -15.73
N THR A 105 -1.20 -4.49 -15.64
CA THR A 105 -2.15 -4.95 -14.61
C THR A 105 -1.64 -6.23 -13.95
N GLN A 106 -2.24 -6.58 -12.80
CA GLN A 106 -2.03 -7.88 -12.17
C GLN A 106 -3.19 -8.81 -12.49
N ILE A 107 -2.90 -10.07 -12.83
CA ILE A 107 -3.90 -11.11 -13.04
C ILE A 107 -3.65 -12.31 -12.13
N THR A 108 -4.72 -12.98 -11.71
CA THR A 108 -4.63 -14.14 -10.82
C THR A 108 -5.89 -14.99 -10.81
N HIS A 109 -5.73 -16.21 -10.27
CA HIS A 109 -6.80 -17.03 -9.71
C HIS A 109 -6.52 -17.24 -8.22
N LEU A 110 -7.46 -16.88 -7.35
CA LEU A 110 -7.24 -16.90 -5.89
C LEU A 110 -7.12 -18.32 -5.30
N GLY A 111 -7.65 -19.34 -6.03
CA GLY A 111 -7.68 -20.70 -5.52
C GLY A 111 -8.45 -20.80 -4.20
N ARG A 112 -7.89 -21.49 -3.21
CA ARG A 112 -8.51 -21.67 -1.88
C ARG A 112 -8.76 -20.37 -1.10
N ARG A 113 -8.22 -19.23 -1.55
CA ARG A 113 -8.44 -17.90 -0.94
C ARG A 113 -9.73 -17.22 -1.36
N THR A 114 -10.54 -17.85 -2.17
CA THR A 114 -11.88 -17.40 -2.52
C THR A 114 -12.82 -17.57 -1.32
N HIS A 115 -13.71 -16.59 -1.07
CA HIS A 115 -14.74 -16.73 -0.02
C HIS A 115 -15.78 -17.77 -0.40
N ALA A 116 -16.19 -18.58 0.57
CA ALA A 116 -17.20 -19.62 0.36
C ALA A 116 -18.59 -19.09 -0.08
N ASN A 117 -18.87 -17.84 0.22
CA ASN A 117 -20.12 -17.15 -0.09
C ASN A 117 -19.93 -15.90 -0.98
N ALA A 118 -18.77 -15.81 -1.66
CA ALA A 118 -18.54 -14.79 -2.66
C ALA A 118 -18.78 -15.38 -4.05
N GLY A 119 -19.50 -14.66 -4.89
CA GLY A 119 -19.79 -15.06 -6.27
C GLY A 119 -21.08 -15.88 -6.45
N GLU A 120 -21.21 -16.50 -7.60
CA GLU A 120 -22.43 -17.17 -8.08
C GLU A 120 -22.53 -18.65 -7.65
N TRP A 121 -22.14 -18.95 -6.42
CA TRP A 121 -22.15 -20.33 -5.89
C TRP A 121 -21.22 -21.32 -6.62
N VAL A 122 -20.19 -20.82 -7.28
CA VAL A 122 -19.20 -21.66 -7.96
C VAL A 122 -18.29 -22.34 -6.93
N PRO A 123 -17.97 -23.64 -7.10
CA PRO A 123 -17.09 -24.34 -6.18
C PRO A 123 -15.70 -23.70 -6.11
N ILE A 124 -15.19 -23.51 -4.90
CA ILE A 124 -13.81 -23.11 -4.71
C ILE A 124 -12.91 -24.29 -5.11
N VAL A 125 -11.89 -24.03 -5.90
CA VAL A 125 -10.94 -25.04 -6.38
C VAL A 125 -9.52 -24.76 -5.91
N ALA A 126 -8.73 -25.80 -5.68
CA ALA A 126 -7.32 -25.72 -5.29
C ALA A 126 -6.59 -27.01 -5.67
N PRO A 127 -5.23 -27.06 -5.62
CA PRO A 127 -4.51 -28.30 -5.88
C PRO A 127 -4.90 -29.45 -4.94
N SER A 128 -5.29 -29.15 -3.71
CA SER A 128 -5.77 -30.13 -2.72
C SER A 128 -6.86 -29.52 -1.84
N ALA A 129 -7.72 -30.37 -1.27
CA ALA A 129 -8.85 -29.98 -0.42
C ALA A 129 -8.38 -29.51 0.97
N ILE A 130 -7.52 -28.47 1.03
CA ILE A 130 -6.98 -27.90 2.24
C ILE A 130 -7.62 -26.54 2.50
N ARG A 131 -8.37 -26.43 3.62
CA ARG A 131 -9.03 -25.19 4.03
C ARG A 131 -8.06 -24.04 4.18
N GLU A 132 -8.47 -22.86 3.70
CA GLU A 132 -7.78 -21.59 3.99
C GLU A 132 -8.43 -20.91 5.20
N THR A 133 -7.60 -20.43 6.14
CA THR A 133 -8.07 -19.98 7.45
C THR A 133 -8.60 -18.55 7.47
N LEU A 134 -8.05 -17.65 6.64
CA LEU A 134 -8.41 -16.23 6.64
C LEU A 134 -9.79 -15.98 6.01
N HIS A 135 -10.04 -16.57 4.82
CA HIS A 135 -11.30 -16.43 4.09
C HIS A 135 -12.26 -17.60 4.34
N ARG A 136 -11.82 -18.63 5.07
CA ARG A 136 -12.60 -19.80 5.49
C ARG A 136 -13.15 -20.65 4.33
N GLY A 137 -12.52 -20.54 3.15
CA GLY A 137 -12.89 -21.36 2.00
C GLY A 137 -12.58 -22.83 2.19
N PHE A 138 -13.45 -23.72 1.70
CA PHE A 138 -13.25 -25.16 1.62
C PHE A 138 -13.15 -25.54 0.15
N PRO A 139 -11.95 -25.67 -0.42
CA PRO A 139 -11.80 -26.00 -1.82
C PRO A 139 -12.04 -27.51 -2.03
N ARG A 140 -12.55 -27.85 -3.22
CA ARG A 140 -12.37 -29.18 -3.78
C ARG A 140 -11.02 -29.27 -4.51
N GLU A 141 -10.49 -30.47 -4.60
CA GLU A 141 -9.31 -30.74 -5.42
C GLU A 141 -9.66 -30.57 -6.90
N MET A 142 -8.79 -29.88 -7.64
CA MET A 142 -8.93 -29.70 -9.10
C MET A 142 -8.73 -31.01 -9.84
N ASP A 143 -9.60 -31.29 -10.78
CA ASP A 143 -9.37 -32.31 -11.80
C ASP A 143 -8.58 -31.75 -13.01
N GLU A 144 -8.32 -32.59 -14.01
CA GLU A 144 -7.58 -32.15 -15.20
C GLU A 144 -8.37 -31.13 -16.04
N GLU A 145 -9.68 -31.22 -16.07
CA GLU A 145 -10.53 -30.27 -16.80
C GLU A 145 -10.40 -28.87 -16.19
N ASP A 146 -10.47 -28.74 -14.86
CA ASP A 146 -10.21 -27.49 -14.16
C ASP A 146 -8.82 -26.92 -14.49
N ILE A 147 -7.79 -27.77 -14.45
CA ILE A 147 -6.40 -27.36 -14.70
C ILE A 147 -6.26 -26.79 -16.11
N PHE A 148 -6.79 -27.46 -17.13
CA PHE A 148 -6.73 -26.99 -18.52
C PHE A 148 -7.59 -25.73 -18.73
N ARG A 149 -8.79 -25.70 -18.19
CA ARG A 149 -9.72 -24.57 -18.28
C ARG A 149 -9.09 -23.32 -17.67
N ILE A 150 -8.61 -23.40 -16.45
CA ILE A 150 -8.05 -22.24 -15.75
C ILE A 150 -6.77 -21.75 -16.43
N ALA A 151 -5.90 -22.65 -16.92
CA ALA A 151 -4.74 -22.23 -17.71
C ALA A 151 -5.17 -21.44 -18.97
N LYS A 152 -6.21 -21.90 -19.66
CA LYS A 152 -6.80 -21.20 -20.82
C LYS A 152 -7.40 -19.83 -20.42
N ASP A 153 -8.06 -19.75 -19.26
CA ASP A 153 -8.64 -18.49 -18.75
C ASP A 153 -7.55 -17.42 -18.54
N PHE A 154 -6.37 -17.79 -18.04
CA PHE A 154 -5.23 -16.89 -17.96
C PHE A 154 -4.78 -16.38 -19.34
N GLY A 155 -4.71 -17.24 -20.35
CA GLY A 155 -4.41 -16.84 -21.73
C GLY A 155 -5.46 -15.89 -22.30
N SER A 156 -6.74 -16.16 -22.04
CA SER A 156 -7.84 -15.29 -22.46
C SER A 156 -7.79 -13.92 -21.77
N ALA A 157 -7.49 -13.89 -20.47
CA ALA A 157 -7.30 -12.64 -19.72
C ALA A 157 -6.11 -11.83 -20.27
N ALA A 158 -5.01 -12.50 -20.62
CA ALA A 158 -3.85 -11.85 -21.24
C ALA A 158 -4.18 -11.23 -22.61
N THR A 159 -4.99 -11.92 -23.43
CA THR A 159 -5.51 -11.36 -24.70
C THR A 159 -6.27 -10.06 -24.46
N ARG A 160 -7.13 -10.01 -23.45
CA ARG A 160 -7.89 -8.79 -23.08
C ARG A 160 -6.99 -7.67 -22.60
N CYS A 161 -5.96 -7.98 -21.81
CA CYS A 161 -4.95 -7.01 -21.39
C CYS A 161 -4.25 -6.38 -22.60
N LYS A 162 -3.82 -7.20 -23.57
CA LYS A 162 -3.20 -6.71 -24.80
C LYS A 162 -4.17 -5.91 -25.68
N ALA A 163 -5.41 -6.36 -25.84
CA ALA A 163 -6.46 -5.63 -26.56
C ALA A 163 -6.81 -4.29 -25.89
N GLY A 164 -6.65 -4.20 -24.56
CA GLY A 164 -6.76 -2.98 -23.76
C GLY A 164 -5.59 -2.02 -23.92
N GLY A 165 -4.58 -2.34 -24.72
CA GLY A 165 -3.43 -1.48 -24.97
C GLY A 165 -2.42 -1.41 -23.82
N LEU A 166 -2.47 -2.35 -22.87
CA LEU A 166 -1.46 -2.45 -21.80
C LEU A 166 -0.10 -2.83 -22.37
N ASP A 167 0.98 -2.44 -21.71
CA ASP A 167 2.36 -2.75 -22.09
C ASP A 167 2.81 -4.14 -21.62
N GLY A 168 2.07 -4.70 -20.66
CA GLY A 168 2.36 -5.99 -20.07
C GLY A 168 1.37 -6.36 -18.97
N LEU A 169 1.63 -7.49 -18.34
CA LEU A 169 0.91 -7.95 -17.16
C LEU A 169 1.88 -8.58 -16.14
N GLU A 170 1.41 -8.68 -14.91
CA GLU A 170 2.08 -9.41 -13.85
C GLU A 170 1.15 -10.53 -13.34
N VAL A 171 1.61 -11.77 -13.37
CA VAL A 171 0.90 -12.87 -12.73
C VAL A 171 1.23 -12.86 -11.24
N ILE A 172 0.23 -12.67 -10.39
CA ILE A 172 0.45 -12.79 -8.96
C ILE A 172 0.32 -14.26 -8.53
N ALA A 173 1.47 -14.89 -8.32
CA ALA A 173 1.56 -16.25 -7.81
C ALA A 173 1.45 -16.29 -6.29
N SER A 174 2.14 -15.40 -5.63
CA SER A 174 2.34 -15.30 -4.18
C SER A 174 1.05 -15.52 -3.36
N GLY A 175 0.92 -16.71 -2.74
CA GLY A 175 -0.21 -17.15 -1.94
C GLY A 175 -1.50 -17.46 -2.72
N HIS A 176 -1.51 -17.33 -4.05
CA HIS A 176 -2.63 -17.62 -4.93
C HIS A 176 -2.48 -19.00 -5.61
N LEU A 177 -3.35 -19.33 -6.55
CA LEU A 177 -3.48 -20.71 -7.07
C LEU A 177 -2.15 -21.30 -7.57
N ILE A 178 -1.33 -20.53 -8.29
CA ILE A 178 -0.04 -21.01 -8.80
C ILE A 178 0.91 -21.38 -7.66
N ASP A 179 1.06 -20.50 -6.67
CA ASP A 179 1.87 -20.74 -5.48
C ASP A 179 1.32 -21.90 -4.63
N GLN A 180 -0.02 -22.05 -4.59
CA GLN A 180 -0.67 -23.18 -3.93
C GLN A 180 -0.31 -24.53 -4.57
N PHE A 181 -0.05 -24.57 -5.90
CA PHE A 181 0.50 -25.77 -6.56
C PHE A 181 1.97 -25.97 -6.21
N TRP A 182 2.77 -24.92 -6.10
CA TRP A 182 4.21 -25.02 -5.84
C TRP A 182 4.52 -25.44 -4.42
N SER A 183 3.78 -24.92 -3.43
CA SER A 183 4.04 -25.19 -2.03
C SER A 183 3.57 -26.57 -1.57
N PRO A 184 4.46 -27.39 -0.97
CA PRO A 184 4.09 -28.71 -0.44
C PRO A 184 3.10 -28.62 0.74
N THR A 185 2.93 -27.45 1.36
CA THR A 185 1.94 -27.25 2.43
C THR A 185 0.51 -27.18 1.92
N THR A 186 0.32 -26.83 0.65
CA THR A 186 -0.98 -26.65 0.01
C THR A 186 -1.26 -27.62 -1.13
N ASN A 187 -0.23 -28.30 -1.63
CA ASN A 187 -0.32 -29.31 -2.68
C ASN A 187 0.11 -30.67 -2.13
N ARG A 188 -0.86 -31.53 -1.85
CA ARG A 188 -0.67 -32.92 -1.37
C ARG A 188 -1.02 -33.97 -2.43
N ARG A 189 -1.07 -33.55 -3.70
CA ARG A 189 -1.36 -34.46 -4.81
C ARG A 189 -0.29 -35.53 -4.98
N GLN A 190 -0.73 -36.71 -5.46
CA GLN A 190 0.14 -37.85 -5.76
C GLN A 190 0.27 -38.11 -7.27
N ASP A 191 -0.36 -37.27 -8.10
CA ASP A 191 -0.35 -37.37 -9.56
C ASP A 191 0.78 -36.52 -10.17
N LYS A 192 0.74 -36.35 -11.49
CA LYS A 192 1.72 -35.55 -12.28
C LYS A 192 1.75 -34.05 -11.93
N TYR A 193 0.88 -33.54 -11.04
CA TYR A 193 0.83 -32.17 -10.56
C TYR A 193 1.28 -32.01 -9.10
N GLY A 194 1.73 -33.09 -8.45
CA GLY A 194 2.15 -33.12 -7.06
C GLY A 194 3.47 -33.87 -6.83
N GLY A 195 3.87 -33.99 -5.56
CA GLY A 195 5.12 -34.65 -5.17
C GLY A 195 6.36 -33.79 -5.41
N CYS A 196 7.22 -34.12 -6.38
CA CYS A 196 8.46 -33.37 -6.65
C CYS A 196 8.19 -31.96 -7.21
N LEU A 197 9.18 -31.07 -7.09
CA LEU A 197 9.06 -29.66 -7.52
C LEU A 197 8.68 -29.55 -9.00
N GLU A 198 9.26 -30.37 -9.87
CA GLU A 198 8.96 -30.38 -11.30
C GLU A 198 7.46 -30.61 -11.59
N ASN A 199 6.86 -31.56 -10.89
CA ASN A 199 5.43 -31.85 -11.02
C ASN A 199 4.58 -30.69 -10.44
N ARG A 200 4.97 -30.14 -9.28
CA ARG A 200 4.26 -29.01 -8.68
C ARG A 200 4.32 -27.76 -9.54
N MET A 201 5.37 -27.56 -10.32
CA MET A 201 5.50 -26.46 -11.27
C MET A 201 4.68 -26.61 -12.54
N ARG A 202 4.24 -27.82 -12.88
CA ARG A 202 3.59 -28.13 -14.16
C ARG A 202 2.39 -27.22 -14.48
N PHE A 203 1.49 -27.02 -13.51
CA PHE A 203 0.34 -26.12 -13.70
C PHE A 203 0.78 -24.69 -13.97
N GLY A 204 1.71 -24.15 -13.18
CA GLY A 204 2.21 -22.78 -13.36
C GLY A 204 2.85 -22.58 -14.74
N ARG A 205 3.62 -23.56 -15.23
CA ARG A 205 4.20 -23.53 -16.60
C ARG A 205 3.11 -23.52 -17.67
N MET A 206 2.06 -24.34 -17.53
CA MET A 206 0.92 -24.32 -18.46
C MET A 206 0.24 -22.96 -18.51
N VAL A 207 0.12 -22.28 -17.37
CA VAL A 207 -0.42 -20.91 -17.29
C VAL A 207 0.46 -19.92 -18.06
N PHE A 208 1.78 -19.92 -17.81
CA PHE A 208 2.69 -19.00 -18.50
C PHE A 208 2.79 -19.29 -19.99
N ASP A 209 2.79 -20.56 -20.41
CA ASP A 209 2.76 -20.96 -21.82
C ASP A 209 1.48 -20.45 -22.51
N ALA A 210 0.31 -20.57 -21.84
CA ALA A 210 -0.95 -20.06 -22.36
C ALA A 210 -0.95 -18.53 -22.49
N ILE A 211 -0.37 -17.82 -21.53
CA ILE A 211 -0.23 -16.36 -21.57
C ILE A 211 0.70 -15.95 -22.72
N ARG A 212 1.93 -16.51 -22.79
CA ARG A 212 2.91 -16.17 -23.83
C ARG A 212 2.39 -16.48 -25.22
N SER A 213 1.74 -17.63 -25.40
CA SER A 213 1.11 -18.00 -26.67
C SER A 213 0.00 -17.02 -27.10
N ALA A 214 -0.74 -16.45 -26.14
CA ALA A 214 -1.82 -15.50 -26.41
C ALA A 214 -1.32 -14.10 -26.78
N VAL A 215 -0.20 -13.66 -26.19
CA VAL A 215 0.26 -12.26 -26.34
C VAL A 215 1.53 -12.11 -27.18
N GLY A 216 2.30 -13.18 -27.41
CA GLY A 216 3.58 -13.12 -28.14
C GLY A 216 4.68 -12.41 -27.38
N ASP A 217 5.81 -12.11 -28.07
CA ASP A 217 7.06 -11.62 -27.45
C ASP A 217 7.09 -10.11 -27.21
N ASP A 218 6.22 -9.35 -27.85
CA ASP A 218 6.15 -7.89 -27.73
C ASP A 218 5.44 -7.39 -26.46
N PHE A 219 4.88 -8.30 -25.67
CA PHE A 219 4.11 -7.99 -24.47
C PHE A 219 4.85 -8.48 -23.23
N LEU A 220 5.07 -7.59 -22.25
CA LEU A 220 5.84 -7.94 -21.06
C LEU A 220 5.04 -8.83 -20.11
N ILE A 221 5.65 -9.89 -19.63
CA ILE A 221 5.07 -10.82 -18.66
C ILE A 221 5.96 -10.86 -17.42
N GLY A 222 5.45 -10.40 -16.30
CA GLY A 222 6.12 -10.51 -15.00
C GLY A 222 5.44 -11.51 -14.08
N ILE A 223 6.14 -11.83 -13.02
CA ILE A 223 5.59 -12.63 -11.93
C ILE A 223 5.83 -11.96 -10.59
N ARG A 224 4.77 -11.82 -9.80
CA ARG A 224 4.89 -11.47 -8.38
C ARG A 224 4.97 -12.75 -7.56
N MET A 225 6.15 -13.04 -7.03
CA MET A 225 6.41 -14.26 -6.29
C MET A 225 7.01 -14.01 -4.92
N THR A 226 6.76 -14.93 -4.01
CA THR A 226 7.35 -14.94 -2.68
C THR A 226 8.80 -15.41 -2.76
N MET A 227 9.72 -14.72 -2.08
CA MET A 227 11.10 -15.18 -1.91
C MET A 227 11.19 -16.32 -0.89
N SER A 228 10.40 -16.23 0.19
CA SER A 228 10.30 -17.23 1.23
C SER A 228 8.93 -17.15 1.91
N GLU A 229 8.35 -18.29 2.23
CA GLU A 229 7.09 -18.35 2.95
C GLU A 229 7.24 -17.97 4.43
N HIS A 230 8.47 -17.87 4.96
CA HIS A 230 8.76 -17.67 6.39
C HIS A 230 8.00 -18.66 7.30
N ASP A 231 7.87 -19.90 6.84
CA ASP A 231 7.26 -20.95 7.64
C ASP A 231 8.32 -21.54 8.58
N HIS A 232 8.22 -21.21 9.86
CA HIS A 232 9.16 -21.68 10.88
C HIS A 232 9.07 -23.19 11.11
N GLU A 233 8.03 -23.84 10.60
CA GLU A 233 7.86 -25.30 10.68
C GLU A 233 8.56 -26.07 9.56
N GLN A 234 9.37 -25.42 8.75
CA GLN A 234 10.21 -25.98 7.67
C GLN A 234 9.45 -26.76 6.58
N SER A 235 8.14 -26.59 6.46
CA SER A 235 7.30 -27.35 5.51
C SER A 235 6.93 -26.59 4.25
N GLY A 236 7.15 -25.27 4.20
CA GLY A 236 6.83 -24.40 3.07
C GLY A 236 7.98 -24.25 2.08
N LEU A 237 7.78 -23.41 1.05
CA LEU A 237 8.83 -23.08 0.09
C LEU A 237 9.92 -22.22 0.74
N SER A 238 11.15 -22.73 0.67
CA SER A 238 12.35 -22.01 1.10
C SER A 238 12.77 -20.95 0.09
N LEU A 239 13.76 -20.13 0.44
CA LEU A 239 14.39 -19.20 -0.49
C LEU A 239 15.00 -19.93 -1.69
N GLN A 240 15.67 -21.09 -1.44
CA GLN A 240 16.29 -21.90 -2.48
C GLN A 240 15.27 -22.52 -3.44
N ASP A 241 14.12 -23.00 -2.92
CA ASP A 241 13.04 -23.52 -3.76
C ASP A 241 12.50 -22.41 -4.69
N ASN A 242 12.28 -21.21 -4.16
CA ASN A 242 11.78 -20.09 -4.97
C ASN A 242 12.81 -19.60 -6.00
N ILE A 243 14.12 -19.64 -5.69
CA ILE A 243 15.18 -19.38 -6.67
C ILE A 243 15.16 -20.45 -7.78
N ALA A 244 15.01 -21.73 -7.42
CA ALA A 244 14.93 -22.81 -8.42
C ALA A 244 13.69 -22.64 -9.32
N ILE A 245 12.55 -22.26 -8.77
CA ILE A 245 11.33 -21.96 -9.54
C ILE A 245 11.58 -20.79 -10.51
N ALA A 246 12.17 -19.69 -10.01
CA ALA A 246 12.45 -18.52 -10.85
C ALA A 246 13.44 -18.83 -11.99
N LYS A 247 14.51 -19.59 -11.69
CA LYS A 247 15.48 -20.05 -12.70
C LYS A 247 14.78 -20.87 -13.80
N LYS A 248 13.88 -21.77 -13.43
CA LYS A 248 13.16 -22.60 -14.38
C LYS A 248 12.22 -21.78 -15.27
N LEU A 249 11.49 -20.82 -14.71
CA LEU A 249 10.62 -19.92 -15.50
C LEU A 249 11.44 -19.01 -16.45
N ARG A 250 12.62 -18.55 -16.00
CA ARG A 250 13.58 -17.84 -16.85
C ARG A 250 14.05 -18.71 -18.01
N ASP A 251 14.48 -19.93 -17.71
CA ASP A 251 15.04 -20.86 -18.71
C ASP A 251 13.98 -21.30 -19.74
N ASP A 252 12.72 -21.37 -19.33
CA ASP A 252 11.58 -21.59 -20.21
C ASP A 252 11.26 -20.35 -21.09
N GLY A 253 11.84 -19.17 -20.81
CA GLY A 253 11.65 -17.93 -21.58
C GLY A 253 10.24 -17.33 -21.48
N VAL A 254 9.47 -17.69 -20.45
CA VAL A 254 8.05 -17.32 -20.36
C VAL A 254 7.80 -16.04 -19.55
N ILE A 255 8.81 -15.52 -18.84
CA ILE A 255 8.72 -14.29 -18.04
C ILE A 255 9.86 -13.32 -18.39
N ASP A 256 9.56 -12.02 -18.26
CA ASP A 256 10.49 -10.93 -18.57
C ASP A 256 11.03 -10.24 -17.30
N PHE A 257 10.34 -10.34 -16.15
CA PHE A 257 10.78 -9.77 -14.87
C PHE A 257 10.19 -10.49 -13.66
N LEU A 258 10.85 -10.28 -12.52
CA LEU A 258 10.41 -10.74 -11.20
C LEU A 258 10.01 -9.54 -10.35
N ASN A 259 8.83 -9.59 -9.70
CA ASN A 259 8.45 -8.67 -8.64
C ASN A 259 8.44 -9.44 -7.30
N LEU A 260 9.50 -9.26 -6.53
CA LEU A 260 9.76 -10.08 -5.35
C LEU A 260 9.05 -9.53 -4.11
N VAL A 261 8.44 -10.42 -3.35
CA VAL A 261 7.83 -10.16 -2.04
C VAL A 261 8.28 -11.22 -1.03
N SER A 262 7.89 -11.10 0.22
CA SER A 262 8.25 -12.07 1.26
C SER A 262 7.03 -12.39 2.14
N GLY A 263 6.96 -13.62 2.64
CA GLY A 263 5.88 -14.08 3.49
C GLY A 263 4.68 -14.65 2.73
N ARG A 264 3.65 -15.03 3.49
CA ARG A 264 2.38 -15.58 3.01
C ARG A 264 1.23 -14.67 3.38
N ILE A 265 0.09 -14.86 2.74
CA ILE A 265 -1.11 -14.04 2.90
C ILE A 265 -2.32 -14.85 3.40
N ASP A 266 -2.09 -16.00 4.01
CA ASP A 266 -3.12 -16.93 4.47
C ASP A 266 -3.48 -16.80 5.96
N THR A 267 -2.74 -15.99 6.72
CA THR A 267 -3.06 -15.61 8.11
C THR A 267 -2.73 -14.14 8.36
N LEU A 268 -3.40 -13.51 9.35
CA LEU A 268 -3.11 -12.11 9.70
C LEU A 268 -1.66 -11.87 10.14
N PRO A 269 -1.02 -12.72 10.99
CA PRO A 269 0.38 -12.54 11.31
C PRO A 269 1.31 -12.64 10.10
N ARG A 270 1.09 -13.59 9.19
CA ARG A 270 1.92 -13.75 7.98
C ARG A 270 1.74 -12.61 7.00
N LEU A 271 0.53 -12.01 6.96
CA LEU A 271 0.25 -10.82 6.15
C LEU A 271 1.09 -9.62 6.57
N THR A 272 1.55 -9.54 7.83
CA THR A 272 2.45 -8.46 8.29
C THR A 272 3.84 -8.51 7.65
N ASN A 273 4.31 -9.67 7.21
CA ASN A 273 5.54 -9.79 6.41
C ASN A 273 5.30 -9.37 4.95
N TYR A 274 4.16 -9.75 4.40
CA TYR A 274 3.79 -9.41 3.02
C TYR A 274 3.52 -7.90 2.83
N MET A 275 2.84 -7.28 3.81
CA MET A 275 2.52 -5.85 3.85
C MET A 275 2.96 -5.23 5.19
N PRO A 276 4.27 -5.10 5.44
CA PRO A 276 4.75 -4.58 6.72
C PRO A 276 4.25 -3.16 6.98
N GLY A 277 3.73 -2.95 8.20
CA GLY A 277 3.26 -1.66 8.69
C GLY A 277 4.38 -0.82 9.30
N MET A 278 4.02 0.24 10.05
CA MET A 278 4.98 1.15 10.69
C MET A 278 5.85 0.47 11.76
N ALA A 279 5.42 -0.64 12.34
CA ALA A 279 6.20 -1.38 13.32
C ALA A 279 7.41 -2.13 12.71
N ALA A 280 7.42 -2.38 11.41
CA ALA A 280 8.54 -3.01 10.73
C ALA A 280 9.60 -1.96 10.32
N PRO A 281 10.88 -2.31 10.18
CA PRO A 281 11.89 -1.42 9.59
C PRO A 281 11.58 -1.09 8.13
N LEU A 282 12.19 -0.05 7.59
CA LEU A 282 12.14 0.27 6.15
C LEU A 282 12.82 -0.85 5.36
N ALA A 283 12.27 -1.16 4.18
CA ALA A 283 12.78 -2.15 3.25
C ALA A 283 13.28 -3.46 3.91
N PRO A 284 12.47 -4.14 4.76
CA PRO A 284 12.94 -5.18 5.67
C PRO A 284 13.52 -6.41 4.95
N PHE A 285 13.26 -6.56 3.67
CA PHE A 285 13.68 -7.73 2.88
C PHE A 285 14.74 -7.42 1.82
N LEU A 286 15.33 -6.22 1.83
CA LEU A 286 16.27 -5.80 0.79
C LEU A 286 17.51 -6.72 0.70
N GLN A 287 17.98 -7.25 1.83
CA GLN A 287 19.07 -8.24 1.85
C GLN A 287 18.67 -9.57 1.18
N GLN A 288 17.43 -10.02 1.37
CA GLN A 288 16.94 -11.23 0.68
C GLN A 288 16.84 -11.00 -0.83
N VAL A 289 16.41 -9.82 -1.24
CA VAL A 289 16.38 -9.42 -2.64
C VAL A 289 17.77 -9.41 -3.23
N ALA A 290 18.76 -8.84 -2.52
CA ALA A 290 20.16 -8.82 -2.95
C ALA A 290 20.72 -10.23 -3.13
N PHE A 291 20.40 -11.16 -2.22
CA PHE A 291 20.77 -12.56 -2.36
C PHE A 291 20.11 -13.21 -3.58
N PHE A 292 18.80 -12.97 -3.79
CA PHE A 292 18.05 -13.47 -4.94
C PHE A 292 18.64 -12.94 -6.25
N ARG A 293 19.06 -11.66 -6.29
CA ARG A 293 19.71 -11.01 -7.44
C ARG A 293 20.99 -11.71 -7.88
N GLN A 294 21.78 -12.21 -6.93
CA GLN A 294 23.04 -12.92 -7.26
C GLN A 294 22.80 -14.25 -7.99
N GLU A 295 21.63 -14.83 -7.83
CA GLU A 295 21.28 -16.15 -8.33
C GLU A 295 20.55 -16.13 -9.68
N ILE A 296 20.04 -14.96 -10.11
CA ILE A 296 19.19 -14.88 -11.29
C ILE A 296 19.48 -13.65 -12.14
N ASP A 297 19.56 -13.87 -13.45
CA ASP A 297 19.76 -12.82 -14.47
C ASP A 297 18.42 -12.47 -15.12
N LEU A 298 17.54 -11.83 -14.37
CA LEU A 298 16.29 -11.21 -14.83
C LEU A 298 16.13 -9.86 -14.15
N PRO A 299 15.42 -8.92 -14.78
CA PRO A 299 14.98 -7.69 -14.11
C PRO A 299 14.24 -7.97 -12.80
N ILE A 300 14.66 -7.32 -11.71
CA ILE A 300 14.06 -7.45 -10.38
C ILE A 300 13.38 -6.17 -9.98
N PHE A 301 12.10 -6.27 -9.65
CA PHE A 301 11.27 -5.24 -9.06
C PHE A 301 11.00 -5.57 -7.60
N HIS A 302 10.98 -4.57 -6.73
CA HIS A 302 10.65 -4.77 -5.31
C HIS A 302 9.97 -3.54 -4.72
N ALA A 303 8.94 -3.75 -3.87
CA ALA A 303 8.09 -2.67 -3.37
C ALA A 303 7.83 -2.71 -1.85
N THR A 304 8.44 -3.63 -1.10
CA THR A 304 8.07 -3.85 0.30
C THR A 304 8.62 -2.76 1.22
N ARG A 305 7.75 -1.83 1.64
CA ARG A 305 8.05 -0.74 2.59
C ARG A 305 9.26 0.13 2.18
N ILE A 306 9.44 0.42 0.91
CA ILE A 306 10.33 1.47 0.43
C ILE A 306 9.49 2.76 0.41
N ASN A 307 9.60 3.57 1.47
CA ASN A 307 8.74 4.74 1.69
C ASN A 307 9.48 6.07 1.54
N ASP A 308 10.80 6.06 1.43
CA ASP A 308 11.66 7.23 1.29
C ASP A 308 12.63 7.10 0.11
N LEU A 309 13.11 8.24 -0.38
CA LEU A 309 13.99 8.29 -1.54
C LEU A 309 15.41 7.82 -1.25
N ALA A 310 15.90 7.95 -0.02
CA ALA A 310 17.26 7.50 0.32
C ALA A 310 17.37 5.98 0.21
N THR A 311 16.40 5.25 0.79
CA THR A 311 16.29 3.79 0.66
C THR A 311 16.10 3.38 -0.81
N ALA A 312 15.27 4.12 -1.56
CA ALA A 312 15.02 3.85 -2.97
C ALA A 312 16.30 4.03 -3.82
N ARG A 313 17.05 5.13 -3.60
CA ARG A 313 18.35 5.38 -4.27
C ARG A 313 19.36 4.29 -3.95
N HIS A 314 19.50 3.92 -2.68
CA HIS A 314 20.38 2.84 -2.25
C HIS A 314 20.08 1.53 -3.01
N ALA A 315 18.82 1.12 -3.06
CA ALA A 315 18.42 -0.11 -3.73
C ALA A 315 18.80 -0.15 -5.24
N ILE A 316 18.71 0.99 -5.94
CA ILE A 316 19.11 1.13 -7.35
C ILE A 316 20.63 1.23 -7.49
N SER A 317 21.30 2.10 -6.70
CA SER A 317 22.72 2.36 -6.81
C SER A 317 23.57 1.12 -6.51
N GLU A 318 23.15 0.29 -5.55
CA GLU A 318 23.79 -0.98 -5.20
C GLU A 318 23.38 -2.13 -6.13
N ASN A 319 22.61 -1.84 -7.20
CA ASN A 319 22.13 -2.84 -8.16
C ASN A 319 21.36 -4.01 -7.49
N ILE A 320 20.69 -3.75 -6.38
CA ILE A 320 19.86 -4.76 -5.68
C ILE A 320 18.58 -5.02 -6.47
N VAL A 321 18.00 -3.96 -7.04
CA VAL A 321 16.81 -4.01 -7.88
C VAL A 321 16.97 -3.13 -9.12
N ASP A 322 16.21 -3.42 -10.16
CA ASP A 322 16.13 -2.59 -11.36
C ASP A 322 15.06 -1.52 -11.24
N MET A 323 13.99 -1.81 -10.49
CA MET A 323 12.88 -0.88 -10.25
C MET A 323 12.47 -0.90 -8.77
N VAL A 324 12.22 0.27 -8.20
CA VAL A 324 11.71 0.41 -6.83
C VAL A 324 10.22 0.74 -6.82
N GLY A 325 9.44 -0.05 -6.09
CA GLY A 325 8.01 0.18 -5.94
C GLY A 325 7.70 1.06 -4.73
N MET A 326 7.22 2.27 -4.98
CA MET A 326 6.79 3.19 -3.93
C MET A 326 5.26 3.28 -3.84
N THR A 327 4.57 2.15 -3.89
CA THR A 327 3.10 2.07 -4.02
C THR A 327 2.36 2.87 -2.96
N ARG A 328 2.66 2.64 -1.67
CA ARG A 328 2.03 3.43 -0.58
C ARG A 328 2.53 4.86 -0.54
N GLY A 329 3.73 5.13 -1.05
CA GLY A 329 4.22 6.48 -1.30
C GLY A 329 3.29 7.22 -2.28
N HIS A 330 2.97 6.62 -3.42
CA HIS A 330 2.05 7.22 -4.41
C HIS A 330 0.60 7.35 -3.92
N ILE A 331 0.16 6.53 -2.96
CA ILE A 331 -1.12 6.73 -2.26
C ILE A 331 -1.07 8.01 -1.39
N ALA A 332 0.05 8.26 -0.74
CA ALA A 332 0.25 9.46 0.07
C ALA A 332 0.54 10.70 -0.78
N ASP A 333 1.30 10.55 -1.86
CA ASP A 333 1.71 11.62 -2.77
C ASP A 333 1.92 11.08 -4.20
N PRO A 334 0.94 11.19 -5.10
CA PRO A 334 1.10 10.71 -6.47
C PRO A 334 2.16 11.48 -7.27
N TYR A 335 2.60 12.65 -6.78
CA TYR A 335 3.57 13.55 -7.46
C TYR A 335 5.02 13.37 -6.98
N ILE A 336 5.38 12.24 -6.37
CA ILE A 336 6.75 11.96 -5.89
C ILE A 336 7.77 12.23 -6.99
N VAL A 337 7.60 11.65 -8.17
CA VAL A 337 8.57 11.77 -9.28
C VAL A 337 8.65 13.20 -9.79
N ALA A 338 7.51 13.86 -10.00
CA ALA A 338 7.48 15.24 -10.46
C ALA A 338 8.14 16.21 -9.45
N LYS A 339 7.99 15.97 -8.15
CA LYS A 339 8.68 16.74 -7.10
C LYS A 339 10.18 16.46 -7.10
N LEU A 340 10.58 15.19 -7.21
CA LEU A 340 11.98 14.81 -7.32
C LEU A 340 12.66 15.48 -8.53
N MET A 341 12.03 15.47 -9.70
CA MET A 341 12.57 16.13 -10.92
C MET A 341 12.76 17.64 -10.77
N ARG A 342 11.96 18.30 -9.93
CA ARG A 342 12.07 19.75 -9.65
C ARG A 342 12.99 20.09 -8.49
N GLY A 343 13.57 19.12 -7.80
CA GLY A 343 14.35 19.33 -6.57
C GLY A 343 13.49 19.65 -5.33
N ASP A 344 12.18 19.44 -5.40
CA ASP A 344 11.21 19.69 -4.33
C ASP A 344 11.05 18.48 -3.39
N GLU A 345 12.10 17.68 -3.20
CA GLU A 345 12.08 16.43 -2.41
C GLU A 345 11.52 16.63 -1.01
N ALA A 346 11.86 17.74 -0.38
CA ALA A 346 11.41 18.11 0.95
C ALA A 346 9.89 18.32 1.07
N ARG A 347 9.19 18.47 -0.05
CA ARG A 347 7.75 18.64 -0.15
C ARG A 347 7.00 17.34 -0.45
N ILE A 348 7.71 16.22 -0.54
CA ILE A 348 7.08 14.91 -0.72
C ILE A 348 6.42 14.49 0.59
N ARG A 349 5.13 14.15 0.51
CA ARG A 349 4.35 13.60 1.63
C ARG A 349 4.66 12.10 1.75
N SER A 350 5.60 11.74 2.61
CA SER A 350 6.04 10.35 2.78
C SER A 350 4.97 9.47 3.43
N CYS A 351 4.89 8.20 3.02
CA CYS A 351 3.97 7.25 3.64
C CYS A 351 4.44 6.84 5.04
N VAL A 352 3.59 7.01 6.05
CA VAL A 352 3.86 6.67 7.46
C VAL A 352 3.65 5.19 7.81
N GLY A 353 3.33 4.32 6.84
CA GLY A 353 3.19 2.89 7.08
C GLY A 353 2.00 2.48 7.97
N SER A 354 0.99 3.34 8.14
CA SER A 354 -0.16 3.06 9.01
C SER A 354 -1.06 1.92 8.55
N THR A 355 -0.90 1.43 7.32
CA THR A 355 -1.78 0.46 6.65
C THR A 355 -3.28 0.86 6.58
N TYR A 356 -3.60 2.11 6.92
CA TYR A 356 -4.96 2.65 6.88
C TYR A 356 -5.61 2.47 5.49
N CYS A 357 -4.84 2.67 4.44
CA CYS A 357 -5.29 2.49 3.07
C CYS A 357 -5.77 1.06 2.76
N SER A 358 -5.17 0.02 3.33
CA SER A 358 -5.62 -1.37 3.14
C SER A 358 -6.99 -1.64 3.76
N ASN A 359 -7.34 -0.93 4.85
CA ASN A 359 -8.57 -1.15 5.59
C ASN A 359 -9.72 -0.25 5.10
N PHE A 360 -9.40 1.00 4.77
CA PHE A 360 -10.39 2.05 4.51
C PHE A 360 -10.34 2.61 3.09
N ARG A 361 -9.39 2.17 2.25
CA ARG A 361 -9.21 2.60 0.85
C ARG A 361 -8.87 4.08 0.66
N TYR A 362 -8.50 4.78 1.72
CA TYR A 362 -8.09 6.19 1.74
C TYR A 362 -6.70 6.32 2.37
N CYS A 363 -6.02 7.43 2.14
CA CYS A 363 -4.80 7.74 2.87
C CYS A 363 -5.13 8.41 4.21
N ILE A 364 -4.42 8.06 5.29
CA ILE A 364 -4.62 8.68 6.61
C ILE A 364 -4.23 10.17 6.62
N GLN A 365 -3.35 10.59 5.72
CA GLN A 365 -2.79 11.95 5.70
C GLN A 365 -3.04 12.72 4.40
N ASN A 366 -3.47 12.07 3.32
CA ASN A 366 -3.81 12.73 2.07
C ASN A 366 -5.31 12.66 1.85
N PRO A 367 -6.05 13.77 2.05
CA PRO A 367 -7.49 13.77 1.91
C PRO A 367 -7.98 13.62 0.47
N ALA A 368 -7.13 13.86 -0.52
CA ALA A 368 -7.49 13.78 -1.93
C ALA A 368 -7.53 12.33 -2.46
N THR A 369 -6.78 11.40 -1.84
CA THR A 369 -6.73 10.00 -2.29
C THR A 369 -8.12 9.39 -2.37
N ALA A 370 -8.49 8.87 -3.53
CA ALA A 370 -9.80 8.30 -3.88
C ALA A 370 -10.98 9.31 -3.81
N ARG A 371 -10.66 10.61 -3.89
CA ARG A 371 -11.62 11.72 -3.96
C ARG A 371 -11.20 12.75 -5.01
N GLU A 372 -10.39 12.36 -5.97
CA GLU A 372 -9.74 13.21 -6.98
C GLU A 372 -10.76 14.04 -7.76
N ALA A 373 -11.96 13.50 -8.01
CA ALA A 373 -13.06 14.25 -8.66
C ALA A 373 -13.50 15.52 -7.90
N HIS A 374 -13.29 15.57 -6.58
CA HIS A 374 -13.76 16.65 -5.71
C HIS A 374 -12.62 17.38 -4.99
N LEU A 375 -11.54 16.68 -4.69
CA LEU A 375 -10.39 17.17 -3.94
C LEU A 375 -9.12 16.97 -4.77
N PRO A 376 -8.68 18.00 -5.52
CA PRO A 376 -7.50 17.87 -6.37
C PRO A 376 -6.21 17.77 -5.54
N HIS A 377 -5.25 16.97 -5.99
CA HIS A 377 -3.91 16.92 -5.39
C HIS A 377 -3.14 18.23 -5.62
N ILE A 378 -3.34 18.87 -6.78
CA ILE A 378 -2.76 20.18 -7.11
C ILE A 378 -3.79 21.25 -6.84
N ILE A 379 -3.58 22.02 -5.77
CA ILE A 379 -4.48 23.08 -5.34
C ILE A 379 -4.17 24.34 -6.14
N LYS A 380 -5.13 24.80 -6.92
CA LYS A 380 -5.02 26.02 -7.73
C LYS A 380 -5.26 27.26 -6.86
N LYS A 381 -4.48 28.31 -7.14
CA LYS A 381 -4.67 29.61 -6.52
C LYS A 381 -6.02 30.20 -6.93
N ASN A 382 -6.76 30.76 -5.97
CA ASN A 382 -7.96 31.55 -6.28
C ASN A 382 -7.52 32.97 -6.66
N LEU A 383 -7.86 33.40 -7.85
CA LEU A 383 -7.47 34.70 -8.36
C LEU A 383 -8.54 35.80 -8.12
N ASP A 384 -9.76 35.38 -7.76
CA ASP A 384 -10.90 36.31 -7.68
C ASP A 384 -10.93 37.13 -6.39
N GLN A 385 -10.57 36.51 -5.24
CA GLN A 385 -10.61 37.19 -3.95
C GLN A 385 -9.63 36.56 -2.94
N THR A 386 -8.72 37.36 -2.42
CA THR A 386 -7.92 37.02 -1.23
C THR A 386 -8.74 37.29 0.02
N LYS A 387 -8.82 36.30 0.94
CA LYS A 387 -9.50 36.40 2.22
C LYS A 387 -8.50 36.34 3.37
N LYS A 388 -8.86 36.95 4.48
CA LYS A 388 -8.20 36.76 5.77
C LYS A 388 -8.83 35.55 6.47
N VAL A 389 -8.06 34.53 6.72
CA VAL A 389 -8.51 33.29 7.35
C VAL A 389 -7.81 33.13 8.69
N VAL A 390 -8.57 32.96 9.74
CA VAL A 390 -8.04 32.59 11.06
C VAL A 390 -8.35 31.11 11.30
N VAL A 391 -7.31 30.36 11.66
CA VAL A 391 -7.41 28.94 12.03
C VAL A 391 -7.07 28.80 13.51
N ILE A 392 -7.83 27.99 14.24
CA ILE A 392 -7.63 27.80 15.68
C ILE A 392 -7.32 26.34 15.93
N GLY A 393 -6.10 26.06 16.44
CA GLY A 393 -5.55 24.74 16.68
C GLY A 393 -4.63 24.25 15.56
N ALA A 394 -3.38 23.93 15.90
CA ALA A 394 -2.35 23.42 14.99
C ALA A 394 -2.21 21.88 15.07
N GLY A 395 -3.30 21.16 15.30
CA GLY A 395 -3.39 19.74 15.02
C GLY A 395 -3.41 19.47 13.51
N PRO A 396 -3.42 18.21 13.04
CA PRO A 396 -3.36 17.89 11.61
C PRO A 396 -4.48 18.52 10.79
N ALA A 397 -5.68 18.68 11.36
CA ALA A 397 -6.81 19.31 10.69
C ALA A 397 -6.57 20.82 10.45
N GLY A 398 -6.11 21.55 11.49
CA GLY A 398 -5.83 22.98 11.36
C GLY A 398 -4.62 23.26 10.46
N LEU A 399 -3.55 22.48 10.57
CA LEU A 399 -2.38 22.60 9.70
C LEU A 399 -2.73 22.38 8.23
N GLU A 400 -3.53 21.33 7.90
CA GLU A 400 -3.97 21.07 6.53
C GLU A 400 -4.92 22.18 6.04
N ALA A 401 -5.83 22.68 6.88
CA ALA A 401 -6.70 23.81 6.54
C ALA A 401 -5.88 25.07 6.24
N ALA A 402 -4.91 25.40 7.08
CA ALA A 402 -4.01 26.55 6.88
C ALA A 402 -3.21 26.40 5.59
N ARG A 403 -2.63 25.21 5.34
CA ARG A 403 -1.89 24.90 4.11
C ARG A 403 -2.75 25.09 2.86
N VAL A 404 -3.96 24.54 2.85
CA VAL A 404 -4.87 24.64 1.70
C VAL A 404 -5.30 26.07 1.45
N CYS A 405 -5.66 26.82 2.51
CA CYS A 405 -6.04 28.23 2.41
C CYS A 405 -4.88 29.08 1.85
N ALA A 406 -3.65 28.86 2.33
CA ALA A 406 -2.47 29.57 1.85
C ALA A 406 -2.16 29.24 0.37
N LEU A 407 -2.24 27.96 -0.02
CA LEU A 407 -2.09 27.54 -1.42
C LEU A 407 -3.13 28.18 -2.34
N ARG A 408 -4.34 28.40 -1.84
CA ARG A 408 -5.39 29.12 -2.57
C ARG A 408 -5.15 30.63 -2.65
N GLY A 409 -4.12 31.16 -1.97
CA GLY A 409 -3.72 32.56 -2.00
C GLY A 409 -4.40 33.42 -0.94
N HIS A 410 -4.95 32.81 0.12
CA HIS A 410 -5.52 33.54 1.26
C HIS A 410 -4.44 33.93 2.27
N GLN A 411 -4.67 35.01 3.04
CA GLN A 411 -3.84 35.38 4.19
C GLN A 411 -4.30 34.53 5.38
N VAL A 412 -3.37 33.77 5.97
CA VAL A 412 -3.73 32.82 7.04
C VAL A 412 -2.95 33.13 8.31
N THR A 413 -3.69 33.30 9.42
CA THR A 413 -3.17 33.31 10.79
C THR A 413 -3.63 32.04 11.51
N LEU A 414 -2.71 31.32 12.13
CA LEU A 414 -2.97 30.06 12.85
C LEU A 414 -2.59 30.23 14.32
N PHE A 415 -3.55 30.06 15.22
CA PHE A 415 -3.35 30.09 16.68
C PHE A 415 -3.22 28.66 17.22
N GLU A 416 -2.26 28.46 18.12
CA GLU A 416 -2.05 27.19 18.84
C GLU A 416 -1.78 27.47 20.32
N ALA A 417 -2.55 26.81 21.18
CA ALA A 417 -2.41 26.98 22.63
C ALA A 417 -1.13 26.35 23.19
N ALA A 418 -0.66 25.27 22.58
CA ALA A 418 0.59 24.60 22.95
C ALA A 418 1.82 25.34 22.41
N ASP A 419 2.99 24.95 22.91
CA ASP A 419 4.30 25.41 22.45
C ASP A 419 4.75 24.89 21.09
N ARG A 420 3.99 23.94 20.53
CA ARG A 420 4.27 23.28 19.23
C ARG A 420 3.01 22.74 18.56
N ALA A 421 3.10 22.53 17.25
CA ALA A 421 2.04 21.89 16.50
C ALA A 421 1.98 20.37 16.73
N GLY A 422 0.85 19.75 16.32
CA GLY A 422 0.69 18.31 16.23
C GLY A 422 -0.51 17.74 16.98
N GLY A 423 -0.93 18.36 18.06
CA GLY A 423 -2.11 17.94 18.84
C GLY A 423 -2.04 16.45 19.23
N GLN A 424 -3.13 15.72 19.01
CA GLN A 424 -3.24 14.31 19.40
C GLN A 424 -2.30 13.36 18.64
N VAL A 425 -1.77 13.74 17.47
CA VAL A 425 -0.82 12.89 16.71
C VAL A 425 0.46 12.69 17.50
N LEU A 426 0.90 13.69 18.27
CA LEU A 426 2.08 13.58 19.13
C LEU A 426 1.92 12.50 20.22
N LEU A 427 0.71 12.33 20.76
CA LEU A 427 0.40 11.26 21.70
C LEU A 427 0.39 9.89 20.99
N ALA A 428 -0.21 9.83 19.81
CA ALA A 428 -0.29 8.61 19.02
C ALA A 428 1.10 8.13 18.54
N GLY A 429 2.01 9.06 18.23
CA GLY A 429 3.39 8.80 17.81
C GLY A 429 4.39 8.68 18.96
N LYS A 430 3.95 8.56 20.20
CA LYS A 430 4.82 8.62 21.39
C LYS A 430 5.77 7.43 21.52
N VAL A 431 5.35 6.25 21.04
CA VAL A 431 6.14 5.02 21.13
C VAL A 431 6.90 4.74 19.83
N LYS A 432 8.01 4.03 19.94
CA LYS A 432 8.96 3.80 18.85
C LYS A 432 8.31 3.25 17.58
N TRP A 433 7.46 2.23 17.70
CA TRP A 433 6.83 1.58 16.55
C TRP A 433 5.76 2.42 15.84
N ARG A 434 5.34 3.56 16.45
CA ARG A 434 4.38 4.50 15.86
C ARG A 434 4.99 5.87 15.57
N ASN A 435 6.28 6.05 15.79
CA ASN A 435 6.94 7.35 15.65
C ASN A 435 6.81 7.95 14.24
N ASP A 436 6.69 7.12 13.20
CA ASP A 436 6.45 7.58 11.82
C ASP A 436 5.22 8.47 11.68
N LEU A 437 4.24 8.42 12.61
CA LEU A 437 3.09 9.32 12.61
C LEU A 437 3.48 10.79 12.79
N ASN A 438 4.57 11.07 13.52
CA ASN A 438 5.04 12.44 13.74
C ASN A 438 5.47 13.11 12.43
N THR A 439 5.95 12.34 11.44
CA THR A 439 6.33 12.88 10.13
C THR A 439 5.16 13.53 9.36
N ILE A 440 3.91 13.23 9.74
CA ILE A 440 2.72 13.95 9.23
C ILE A 440 2.80 15.43 9.65
N ILE A 441 3.13 15.66 10.92
CA ILE A 441 3.22 17.00 11.48
C ILE A 441 4.44 17.72 10.94
N ASP A 442 5.59 17.05 10.91
CA ASP A 442 6.85 17.61 10.40
C ASP A 442 6.67 18.11 8.95
N TRP A 443 5.98 17.31 8.12
CA TRP A 443 5.68 17.69 6.74
C TRP A 443 4.72 18.88 6.66
N LEU A 444 3.64 18.88 7.45
CA LEU A 444 2.65 19.97 7.47
C LEU A 444 3.28 21.27 7.97
N GLU A 445 4.06 21.25 9.04
CA GLU A 445 4.80 22.43 9.55
C GLU A 445 5.72 23.00 8.49
N LYS A 446 6.47 22.14 7.80
CA LYS A 446 7.34 22.58 6.71
C LYS A 446 6.57 23.24 5.57
N GLU A 447 5.44 22.66 5.16
CA GLU A 447 4.58 23.23 4.11
C GLU A 447 4.05 24.62 4.51
N ILE A 448 3.53 24.80 5.73
CA ILE A 448 3.03 26.11 6.17
C ILE A 448 4.13 27.15 6.33
N GLN A 449 5.37 26.73 6.70
CA GLN A 449 6.54 27.63 6.71
C GLN A 449 6.89 28.10 5.30
N ILE A 450 6.94 27.18 4.30
CA ILE A 450 7.19 27.51 2.88
C ILE A 450 6.11 28.47 2.36
N LEU A 451 4.87 28.32 2.84
CA LEU A 451 3.72 29.15 2.43
C LEU A 451 3.61 30.45 3.23
N ALA A 452 4.55 30.72 4.14
CA ALA A 452 4.58 31.93 4.98
C ALA A 452 3.28 32.15 5.78
N VAL A 453 2.68 31.09 6.31
CA VAL A 453 1.54 31.18 7.23
C VAL A 453 2.00 31.77 8.57
N ASP A 454 1.28 32.77 9.08
CA ASP A 454 1.53 33.36 10.42
C ASP A 454 1.03 32.39 11.49
N ILE A 455 1.96 31.64 12.13
CA ILE A 455 1.62 30.71 13.22
C ILE A 455 2.04 31.29 14.56
N ARG A 456 1.13 31.27 15.53
CA ARG A 456 1.34 31.80 16.88
C ARG A 456 1.13 30.71 17.93
N PHE A 457 2.24 30.22 18.48
CA PHE A 457 2.26 29.25 19.57
C PHE A 457 2.11 29.88 20.93
N ASN A 458 1.82 29.07 21.96
CA ASN A 458 1.56 29.50 23.34
C ASN A 458 0.46 30.53 23.42
N TYR A 459 -0.53 30.46 22.54
CA TYR A 459 -1.59 31.42 22.43
C TYR A 459 -2.97 30.76 22.51
N PHE A 460 -3.59 30.82 23.69
CA PHE A 460 -4.97 30.38 23.88
C PHE A 460 -5.91 31.47 23.35
N ALA A 461 -6.28 31.37 22.08
CA ALA A 461 -7.08 32.41 21.43
C ALA A 461 -8.53 32.39 21.89
N GLU A 462 -8.97 33.47 22.47
CA GLU A 462 -10.36 33.75 22.84
C GLU A 462 -11.09 34.46 21.68
N LYS A 463 -12.42 34.61 21.83
CA LYS A 463 -13.24 35.27 20.82
C LYS A 463 -12.76 36.70 20.50
N ALA A 464 -12.30 37.43 21.49
CA ALA A 464 -11.81 38.81 21.31
C ALA A 464 -10.55 38.87 20.45
N ASP A 465 -9.62 37.93 20.66
CA ASP A 465 -8.37 37.82 19.89
C ASP A 465 -8.65 37.49 18.42
N ILE A 466 -9.57 36.56 18.20
CA ILE A 466 -9.96 36.16 16.86
C ILE A 466 -10.60 37.32 16.10
N LEU A 467 -11.50 38.05 16.72
CA LEU A 467 -12.17 39.21 16.12
C LEU A 467 -11.22 40.38 15.89
N ALA A 468 -10.18 40.54 16.71
CA ALA A 468 -9.14 41.55 16.50
C ALA A 468 -8.35 41.39 15.21
N GLU A 469 -8.23 40.15 14.68
CA GLU A 469 -7.62 39.86 13.36
C GLU A 469 -8.52 40.33 12.21
N ASN A 470 -9.77 40.68 12.44
CA ASN A 470 -10.76 41.06 11.42
C ASN A 470 -10.86 40.02 10.30
N PRO A 471 -11.18 38.74 10.61
CA PRO A 471 -11.19 37.66 9.65
C PRO A 471 -12.43 37.67 8.74
N ASP A 472 -12.26 37.28 7.47
CA ASP A 472 -13.38 36.93 6.58
C ASP A 472 -13.94 35.54 6.89
N VAL A 473 -13.07 34.64 7.39
CA VAL A 473 -13.40 33.24 7.70
C VAL A 473 -12.64 32.78 8.94
N VAL A 474 -13.33 32.08 9.83
CA VAL A 474 -12.74 31.41 10.98
C VAL A 474 -12.91 29.89 10.84
N ILE A 475 -11.81 29.14 11.00
CA ILE A 475 -11.81 27.67 10.98
C ILE A 475 -11.45 27.19 12.39
N ILE A 476 -12.38 26.50 13.04
CA ILE A 476 -12.18 25.92 14.37
C ILE A 476 -11.68 24.48 14.21
N ALA A 477 -10.44 24.21 14.61
CA ALA A 477 -9.76 22.92 14.51
C ALA A 477 -9.14 22.51 15.86
N THR A 478 -9.79 22.84 16.98
CA THR A 478 -9.30 22.64 18.34
C THR A 478 -9.28 21.18 18.80
N GLY A 479 -9.76 20.26 17.96
CA GLY A 479 -9.78 18.82 18.25
C GLY A 479 -10.88 18.43 19.24
N GLY A 480 -10.60 17.43 20.06
CA GLY A 480 -11.50 16.95 21.10
C GLY A 480 -10.74 16.57 22.36
N SER A 481 -11.46 16.26 23.41
CA SER A 481 -10.93 15.77 24.69
C SER A 481 -11.36 14.32 24.93
N PRO A 482 -10.65 13.56 25.78
CA PRO A 482 -11.09 12.24 26.19
C PRO A 482 -12.47 12.35 26.89
N ASN A 483 -13.37 11.40 26.58
CA ASN A 483 -14.59 11.27 27.36
C ASN A 483 -14.29 10.55 28.67
N THR A 484 -14.22 11.30 29.75
CA THR A 484 -13.88 10.83 31.10
C THR A 484 -15.04 10.95 32.10
N GLU A 485 -16.22 11.40 31.68
CA GLU A 485 -17.38 11.62 32.55
C GLU A 485 -17.75 10.40 33.40
N TRP A 486 -17.61 9.20 32.84
CA TRP A 486 -17.86 7.92 33.52
C TRP A 486 -16.78 7.52 34.55
N LEU A 487 -15.65 8.26 34.61
CA LEU A 487 -14.55 8.05 35.56
C LEU A 487 -14.68 8.93 36.80
N ASP A 488 -15.64 9.82 36.87
CA ASP A 488 -15.78 10.82 37.91
C ASP A 488 -15.85 10.20 39.32
N GLY A 489 -15.00 10.72 40.21
CA GLY A 489 -14.90 10.28 41.59
C GLY A 489 -13.92 9.16 41.89
N ASN A 490 -13.19 8.62 40.89
CA ASN A 490 -12.19 7.58 41.13
C ASN A 490 -10.76 8.08 40.90
N ALA A 491 -10.06 8.49 41.95
CA ALA A 491 -8.69 9.02 41.90
C ALA A 491 -7.63 7.99 41.42
N ARG A 492 -7.99 6.70 41.25
CA ARG A 492 -7.08 5.63 40.76
C ARG A 492 -7.21 5.36 39.29
N VAL A 493 -8.14 6.01 38.60
CA VAL A 493 -8.38 5.81 37.16
C VAL A 493 -7.93 7.07 36.43
N VAL A 494 -7.10 6.87 35.40
CA VAL A 494 -6.57 7.96 34.55
C VAL A 494 -6.80 7.62 33.08
N ASN A 495 -6.93 8.63 32.25
CA ASN A 495 -7.10 8.42 30.82
C ASN A 495 -5.75 8.27 30.10
N SER A 496 -5.78 7.72 28.90
CA SER A 496 -4.59 7.47 28.11
C SER A 496 -3.80 8.72 27.70
N TRP A 497 -4.46 9.89 27.59
CA TRP A 497 -3.80 11.13 27.22
C TRP A 497 -2.91 11.64 28.34
N ASP A 498 -3.39 11.60 29.59
CA ASP A 498 -2.62 12.05 30.75
C ASP A 498 -1.37 11.18 30.94
N VAL A 499 -1.49 9.87 30.68
CA VAL A 499 -0.36 8.95 30.71
C VAL A 499 0.65 9.26 29.60
N LEU A 500 0.20 9.36 28.34
CA LEU A 500 1.08 9.56 27.18
C LEU A 500 1.69 10.97 27.12
N SER A 501 0.97 12.00 27.64
CA SER A 501 1.54 13.33 27.77
C SER A 501 2.58 13.44 28.90
N GLY A 502 2.57 12.49 29.85
CA GLY A 502 3.43 12.52 31.04
C GLY A 502 2.90 13.36 32.19
N MET A 503 1.65 13.84 32.11
CA MET A 503 0.97 14.56 33.19
C MET A 503 0.81 13.69 34.44
N VAL A 504 0.67 12.38 34.23
CA VAL A 504 0.59 11.39 35.31
C VAL A 504 1.75 10.39 35.17
N GLN A 505 2.45 10.19 36.30
CA GLN A 505 3.48 9.14 36.38
C GLN A 505 2.92 7.96 37.14
N LEU A 506 2.90 6.80 36.49
CA LEU A 506 2.41 5.55 37.05
C LEU A 506 3.58 4.65 37.43
N THR A 507 3.43 3.94 38.55
CA THR A 507 4.43 2.98 39.08
C THR A 507 3.74 1.69 39.52
N GLY A 508 4.53 0.64 39.72
CA GLY A 508 4.02 -0.64 40.19
C GLY A 508 3.30 -1.44 39.09
N HIS A 509 2.07 -1.83 39.36
CA HIS A 509 1.25 -2.60 38.43
C HIS A 509 0.06 -1.77 37.93
N VAL A 510 -0.08 -1.67 36.61
CA VAL A 510 -1.13 -0.90 35.95
C VAL A 510 -2.04 -1.80 35.15
N PHE A 511 -3.34 -1.68 35.36
CA PHE A 511 -4.37 -2.36 34.59
C PHE A 511 -4.89 -1.41 33.50
N ILE A 512 -4.81 -1.81 32.24
CA ILE A 512 -5.30 -1.06 31.09
C ILE A 512 -6.60 -1.68 30.60
N HIS A 513 -7.70 -0.93 30.69
CA HIS A 513 -9.00 -1.30 30.13
C HIS A 513 -9.15 -0.72 28.73
N ASP A 514 -9.14 -1.57 27.69
CA ASP A 514 -9.31 -1.15 26.30
C ASP A 514 -10.76 -1.30 25.84
N GLN A 515 -11.48 -0.18 25.75
CA GLN A 515 -12.84 -0.17 25.23
C GLN A 515 -12.94 -0.20 23.71
N THR A 516 -11.86 0.11 23.00
CA THR A 516 -11.90 0.41 21.57
C THR A 516 -11.39 -0.75 20.69
N GLY A 517 -10.54 -1.60 21.23
CA GLY A 517 -9.84 -2.62 20.47
C GLY A 517 -8.90 -2.02 19.40
N ARG A 518 -8.40 -0.79 19.64
CA ARG A 518 -7.54 -0.06 18.71
C ARG A 518 -6.13 0.12 19.29
N ASN A 519 -5.29 0.84 18.57
CA ASN A 519 -3.87 1.01 18.93
C ASN A 519 -3.63 1.81 20.21
N THR A 520 -4.60 2.54 20.76
CA THR A 520 -4.40 3.42 21.93
C THR A 520 -3.92 2.65 23.15
N ALA A 521 -4.61 1.58 23.51
CA ALA A 521 -4.25 0.78 24.68
C ALA A 521 -2.89 0.08 24.51
N LEU A 522 -2.59 -0.42 23.31
CA LEU A 522 -1.28 -0.96 22.97
C LEU A 522 -0.16 0.09 23.08
N THR A 523 -0.44 1.33 22.64
CA THR A 523 0.50 2.45 22.76
C THR A 523 0.80 2.77 24.22
N VAL A 524 -0.23 2.80 25.09
CA VAL A 524 -0.07 3.01 26.53
C VAL A 524 0.70 1.87 27.19
N ALA A 525 0.37 0.61 26.84
CA ALA A 525 1.04 -0.56 27.38
C ALA A 525 2.55 -0.56 27.06
N ASP A 526 2.90 -0.27 25.81
CA ASP A 526 4.28 -0.18 25.36
C ASP A 526 5.04 0.96 26.05
N TYR A 527 4.44 2.15 26.07
CA TYR A 527 5.01 3.33 26.74
C TYR A 527 5.30 3.11 28.23
N LEU A 528 4.41 2.43 28.95
CA LEU A 528 4.58 2.11 30.37
C LEU A 528 5.62 0.99 30.56
N SER A 529 5.61 -0.03 29.71
CA SER A 529 6.57 -1.13 29.74
C SER A 529 8.01 -0.65 29.50
N GLU A 530 8.22 0.27 28.54
CA GLU A 530 9.53 0.90 28.32
C GLU A 530 10.05 1.67 29.55
N LYS A 531 9.14 2.10 30.45
CA LYS A 531 9.48 2.77 31.71
C LYS A 531 9.60 1.79 32.91
N GLY A 532 9.53 0.48 32.66
CA GLY A 532 9.65 -0.54 33.69
C GLY A 532 8.39 -0.75 34.52
N VAL A 533 7.23 -0.23 34.08
CA VAL A 533 5.94 -0.43 34.77
C VAL A 533 5.33 -1.76 34.33
N SER A 534 4.90 -2.57 35.30
CA SER A 534 4.18 -3.83 35.03
C SER A 534 2.77 -3.53 34.52
N VAL A 535 2.35 -4.18 33.44
CA VAL A 535 1.09 -3.87 32.78
C VAL A 535 0.25 -5.13 32.57
N THR A 536 -1.05 -5.05 32.88
CA THR A 536 -2.07 -6.00 32.40
C THR A 536 -3.00 -5.28 31.43
N LEU A 537 -3.15 -5.81 30.24
CA LEU A 537 -4.05 -5.28 29.20
C LEU A 537 -5.29 -6.17 29.08
N GLU A 538 -6.45 -5.61 29.37
CA GLU A 538 -7.73 -6.21 29.05
C GLU A 538 -8.21 -5.66 27.70
N HIS A 539 -8.37 -6.57 26.74
CA HIS A 539 -8.85 -6.26 25.41
C HIS A 539 -10.26 -6.81 25.20
N PRO A 540 -11.22 -6.04 24.69
CA PRO A 540 -12.55 -6.55 24.45
C PRO A 540 -12.46 -7.73 23.47
N ARG A 541 -12.93 -8.90 23.90
CA ARG A 541 -13.11 -10.03 23.00
C ARG A 541 -14.15 -9.63 21.96
N ARG A 542 -13.71 -9.19 20.79
CA ARG A 542 -14.62 -9.07 19.65
C ARG A 542 -15.02 -10.46 19.20
N PRO A 543 -16.28 -10.86 19.34
CA PRO A 543 -16.75 -12.05 18.66
C PRO A 543 -16.68 -11.72 17.15
N ASN A 544 -15.80 -12.42 16.45
CA ASN A 544 -15.69 -12.45 14.99
C ASN A 544 -15.68 -11.10 14.28
N TRP A 545 -14.57 -10.76 13.67
CA TRP A 545 -14.46 -9.70 12.66
C TRP A 545 -15.49 -9.92 11.56
N ARG A 546 -16.67 -9.34 11.72
CA ARG A 546 -17.56 -9.12 10.58
C ARG A 546 -17.09 -7.83 9.93
N ARG A 547 -16.66 -7.91 8.68
CA ARG A 547 -16.47 -6.77 7.77
C ARG A 547 -17.81 -6.10 7.38
N SER A 548 -18.86 -6.23 8.18
CA SER A 548 -20.22 -5.83 7.80
C SER A 548 -20.61 -4.41 8.20
N ASP A 549 -19.73 -3.61 8.79
CA ASP A 549 -20.12 -2.26 9.23
C ASP A 549 -19.30 -1.15 8.52
N ALA A 550 -19.10 -1.31 7.22
CA ALA A 550 -18.67 -0.26 6.32
C ALA A 550 -19.78 -0.05 5.27
N THR A 551 -20.89 0.53 5.71
CA THR A 551 -21.80 1.26 4.82
C THR A 551 -21.34 2.71 4.70
#